data_6038ef66cfccd8a98b26c0447a31be96
#
_entry.id   6038ef66cfccd8a98b26c0447a31be96
#
_cell.length_a   1.000
_cell.length_b   1.000
_cell.length_c   1.000
_cell.angle_alpha   90.00
_cell.angle_beta   90.00
_cell.angle_gamma   90.00
#
_symmetry.space_group_name_H-M   'P 1'
#
loop_
_entity.id
_entity.type
_entity.pdbx_description
1 polymer ?
#
loop_
_entity_poly.entity_id
_entity_poly.type
_entity_poly.pdbx_seq_one_letter_code
_entity_poly.pdbx_strand_id
1 'polypeptide(L)'
;MPTAPGPEHATDSTTDTAAAVLARGLHLARGARDVVGGLELRIAQGQVVGLFGSNGAGKTTLLQALAGLLPVRQGELRVFGGAAAQARRAIGYVAQGVPDGAWSRLRACDFVASAWQGERWGIGLSPGGRARRAAAVREALQAAAAGHLAQRGMDTLSGGERQRVCIAQALVNPVRMLLLDEPLANLDPRAQLGVLELVRALRDRQGLTVLLSAHDINPLLGLMDSVVYLAGGRGRQGRVDEVIEPGVLSALYGLPMQVARHDGYLFIHPARGFMAEEGGPCHHGGADAPDAHGPGNGHGHDHAHAPAHAPSKDLP
;
A
#
# COMPACT_ATOMS: atom_id res chain seq x y z
N MET A 1 -30.38 29.18 -44.93
CA MET A 1 -28.97 29.02 -44.52
C MET A 1 -28.89 27.96 -43.42
N PRO A 2 -28.31 26.79 -43.66
CA PRO A 2 -28.15 25.77 -42.64
C PRO A 2 -26.90 26.07 -41.80
N THR A 3 -27.05 26.01 -40.47
CA THR A 3 -26.03 26.14 -39.44
C THR A 3 -25.04 24.98 -39.53
N ALA A 4 -23.75 25.32 -39.57
CA ALA A 4 -22.64 24.36 -39.57
C ALA A 4 -22.59 23.59 -38.24
N PRO A 5 -22.24 22.28 -38.22
CA PRO A 5 -22.00 21.53 -37.01
C PRO A 5 -20.67 22.00 -36.36
N GLY A 6 -20.70 22.15 -35.02
CA GLY A 6 -19.52 22.46 -34.22
C GLY A 6 -18.49 21.30 -34.21
N PRO A 7 -17.25 21.58 -33.82
CA PRO A 7 -16.18 20.60 -33.91
C PRO A 7 -16.45 19.42 -32.97
N GLU A 8 -16.62 18.24 -33.57
CA GLU A 8 -16.57 16.96 -32.88
C GLU A 8 -15.22 16.81 -32.15
N HIS A 9 -15.27 16.53 -30.86
CA HIS A 9 -14.11 16.09 -30.09
C HIS A 9 -13.58 14.79 -30.71
N ALA A 10 -12.56 14.92 -31.55
CA ALA A 10 -11.75 13.79 -31.98
C ALA A 10 -11.07 13.22 -30.75
N THR A 11 -11.61 12.13 -30.24
CA THR A 11 -11.00 11.34 -29.17
C THR A 11 -9.66 10.80 -29.64
N ASP A 12 -8.63 11.21 -28.95
CA ASP A 12 -7.20 10.89 -29.17
C ASP A 12 -6.94 9.38 -28.95
N SER A 13 -7.34 8.56 -29.93
CA SER A 13 -7.28 7.10 -29.86
C SER A 13 -5.86 6.52 -29.94
N THR A 14 -4.89 7.31 -30.38
CA THR A 14 -3.48 6.86 -30.53
C THR A 14 -2.70 6.94 -29.21
N THR A 15 -3.06 7.82 -28.30
CA THR A 15 -2.42 7.97 -26.98
C THR A 15 -2.92 6.94 -25.96
N ASP A 16 -4.08 6.35 -26.15
CA ASP A 16 -4.64 5.34 -25.24
C ASP A 16 -3.90 3.99 -25.30
N THR A 17 -3.27 3.67 -26.42
CA THR A 17 -2.54 2.40 -26.64
C THR A 17 -1.23 2.33 -25.84
N ALA A 18 -0.65 3.47 -25.44
CA ALA A 18 0.60 3.55 -24.68
C ALA A 18 0.39 3.50 -23.17
N ALA A 19 -0.85 3.56 -22.67
CA ALA A 19 -1.13 3.54 -21.23
C ALA A 19 -1.05 2.12 -20.65
N ALA A 20 -0.39 1.97 -19.51
CA ALA A 20 -0.45 0.75 -18.70
C ALA A 20 -1.77 0.67 -17.92
N VAL A 21 -2.26 1.82 -17.45
CA VAL A 21 -3.55 1.95 -16.76
C VAL A 21 -4.30 3.15 -17.31
N LEU A 22 -5.59 2.95 -17.58
CA LEU A 22 -6.56 3.99 -17.85
C LEU A 22 -7.80 3.75 -17.00
N ALA A 23 -8.17 4.72 -16.18
CA ALA A 23 -9.45 4.72 -15.47
C ALA A 23 -10.20 6.01 -15.74
N ARG A 24 -11.51 5.91 -15.99
CA ARG A 24 -12.43 7.03 -16.23
C ARG A 24 -13.66 6.90 -15.35
N GLY A 25 -13.91 7.92 -14.53
CA GLY A 25 -15.04 7.93 -13.60
C GLY A 25 -15.08 6.69 -12.72
N LEU A 26 -13.92 6.18 -12.27
CA LEU A 26 -13.81 4.90 -11.58
C LEU A 26 -14.42 4.97 -10.18
N HIS A 27 -15.39 4.08 -9.91
CA HIS A 27 -15.95 3.86 -8.59
C HIS A 27 -15.61 2.45 -8.09
N LEU A 28 -15.09 2.38 -6.88
CA LEU A 28 -14.74 1.13 -6.21
C LEU A 28 -15.44 1.04 -4.86
N ALA A 29 -15.94 -0.15 -4.53
CA ALA A 29 -16.59 -0.43 -3.26
C ALA A 29 -16.00 -1.65 -2.57
N ARG A 30 -16.08 -1.71 -1.24
CA ARG A 30 -15.75 -2.87 -0.44
C ARG A 30 -17.01 -3.30 0.33
N GLY A 31 -17.63 -4.38 -0.11
CA GLY A 31 -18.98 -4.71 0.31
C GLY A 31 -19.98 -3.61 -0.10
N ALA A 32 -20.77 -3.12 0.84
CA ALA A 32 -21.75 -2.06 0.59
C ALA A 32 -21.14 -0.64 0.61
N ARG A 33 -19.91 -0.47 1.11
CA ARG A 33 -19.27 0.85 1.31
C ARG A 33 -18.50 1.27 0.06
N ASP A 34 -18.83 2.45 -0.46
CA ASP A 34 -18.01 3.11 -1.47
C ASP A 34 -16.69 3.59 -0.85
N VAL A 35 -15.59 3.30 -1.53
CA VAL A 35 -14.24 3.59 -1.06
C VAL A 35 -13.55 4.61 -1.95
N VAL A 36 -13.79 4.54 -3.27
CA VAL A 36 -13.25 5.47 -4.26
C VAL A 36 -14.37 5.83 -5.22
N GLY A 37 -14.55 7.11 -5.51
CA GLY A 37 -15.59 7.62 -6.40
C GLY A 37 -15.05 8.62 -7.43
N GLY A 38 -15.36 8.38 -8.71
CA GLY A 38 -15.05 9.29 -9.81
C GLY A 38 -13.56 9.47 -10.08
N LEU A 39 -12.73 8.44 -9.83
CA LEU A 39 -11.27 8.55 -10.01
C LEU A 39 -10.88 8.49 -11.48
N GLU A 40 -10.06 9.46 -11.89
CA GLU A 40 -9.40 9.52 -13.20
C GLU A 40 -7.94 9.12 -13.04
N LEU A 41 -7.47 8.11 -13.80
CA LEU A 41 -6.08 7.67 -13.81
C LEU A 41 -5.58 7.46 -15.23
N ARG A 42 -4.33 7.86 -15.46
CA ARG A 42 -3.57 7.56 -16.66
C ARG A 42 -2.11 7.29 -16.33
N ILE A 43 -1.69 6.05 -16.38
CA ILE A 43 -0.32 5.63 -16.05
C ILE A 43 0.31 5.10 -17.33
N ALA A 44 1.44 5.66 -17.73
CA ALA A 44 2.19 5.16 -18.87
C ALA A 44 2.97 3.88 -18.51
N GLN A 45 3.33 3.09 -19.53
CA GLN A 45 4.18 1.92 -19.30
C GLN A 45 5.57 2.33 -18.83
N GLY A 46 6.15 1.55 -17.93
CA GLY A 46 7.48 1.79 -17.36
C GLY A 46 7.55 2.89 -16.29
N GLN A 47 6.42 3.51 -15.91
CA GLN A 47 6.39 4.48 -14.81
C GLN A 47 6.39 3.81 -13.44
N VAL A 48 7.00 4.50 -12.46
CA VAL A 48 6.84 4.24 -11.03
C VAL A 48 5.87 5.25 -10.45
N VAL A 49 4.78 4.77 -9.88
CA VAL A 49 3.70 5.60 -9.32
C VAL A 49 3.55 5.32 -7.84
N GLY A 50 3.66 6.37 -7.02
CA GLY A 50 3.37 6.30 -5.59
C GLY A 50 1.87 6.47 -5.33
N LEU A 51 1.29 5.59 -4.52
CA LEU A 51 -0.11 5.65 -4.10
C LEU A 51 -0.20 6.00 -2.62
N PHE A 52 -0.70 7.20 -2.32
CA PHE A 52 -0.75 7.77 -0.97
C PHE A 52 -2.17 8.02 -0.50
N GLY A 53 -2.30 8.30 0.78
CA GLY A 53 -3.56 8.60 1.45
C GLY A 53 -3.63 7.98 2.84
N SER A 54 -4.58 8.44 3.65
CA SER A 54 -4.81 7.92 5.01
C SER A 54 -5.21 6.44 5.01
N ASN A 55 -5.20 5.82 6.19
CA ASN A 55 -5.71 4.47 6.37
C ASN A 55 -7.20 4.42 5.99
N GLY A 56 -7.59 3.41 5.23
CA GLY A 56 -8.95 3.29 4.73
C GLY A 56 -9.30 4.17 3.52
N ALA A 57 -8.37 4.98 2.98
CA ALA A 57 -8.60 5.83 1.80
C ALA A 57 -8.84 5.05 0.50
N GLY A 58 -8.58 3.73 0.48
CA GLY A 58 -8.83 2.89 -0.69
C GLY A 58 -7.60 2.44 -1.46
N LYS A 59 -6.38 2.64 -0.92
CA LYS A 59 -5.12 2.24 -1.57
C LYS A 59 -5.12 0.75 -1.96
N THR A 60 -5.29 -0.14 -1.00
CA THR A 60 -5.39 -1.59 -1.23
C THR A 60 -6.55 -1.94 -2.18
N THR A 61 -7.70 -1.26 -2.04
CA THR A 61 -8.88 -1.48 -2.90
C THR A 61 -8.56 -1.15 -4.35
N LEU A 62 -7.86 -0.04 -4.61
CA LEU A 62 -7.43 0.35 -5.95
C LEU A 62 -6.41 -0.66 -6.51
N LEU A 63 -5.39 -1.07 -5.73
CA LEU A 63 -4.43 -2.08 -6.16
C LEU A 63 -5.10 -3.41 -6.48
N GLN A 64 -6.07 -3.86 -5.67
CA GLN A 64 -6.85 -5.08 -5.93
C GLN A 64 -7.72 -4.97 -7.19
N ALA A 65 -8.32 -3.80 -7.46
CA ALA A 65 -9.08 -3.58 -8.68
C ALA A 65 -8.17 -3.62 -9.92
N LEU A 66 -6.99 -2.99 -9.86
CA LEU A 66 -5.97 -3.05 -10.90
C LEU A 66 -5.47 -4.48 -11.14
N ALA A 67 -5.28 -5.26 -10.07
CA ALA A 67 -4.92 -6.67 -10.16
C ALA A 67 -6.08 -7.55 -10.70
N GLY A 68 -7.26 -6.98 -10.95
CA GLY A 68 -8.45 -7.70 -11.36
C GLY A 68 -9.04 -8.60 -10.26
N LEU A 69 -8.66 -8.40 -9.00
CA LEU A 69 -9.13 -9.16 -7.83
C LEU A 69 -10.44 -8.59 -7.26
N LEU A 70 -10.74 -7.33 -7.57
CA LEU A 70 -11.94 -6.63 -7.15
C LEU A 70 -12.69 -6.12 -8.39
N PRO A 71 -14.02 -6.31 -8.49
CA PRO A 71 -14.81 -5.77 -9.59
C PRO A 71 -14.95 -4.26 -9.49
N VAL A 72 -15.01 -3.60 -10.65
CA VAL A 72 -15.37 -2.18 -10.78
C VAL A 72 -16.87 -2.03 -10.55
N ARG A 73 -17.27 -1.06 -9.71
CA ARG A 73 -18.70 -0.78 -9.45
C ARG A 73 -19.32 0.09 -10.52
N GLN A 74 -18.62 1.17 -10.92
CA GLN A 74 -19.01 2.08 -11.99
C GLN A 74 -17.77 2.67 -12.65
N GLY A 75 -17.93 3.21 -13.86
CA GLY A 75 -16.84 3.77 -14.65
C GLY A 75 -16.08 2.70 -15.43
N GLU A 76 -14.91 3.08 -15.90
CA GLU A 76 -14.07 2.25 -16.74
C GLU A 76 -12.70 2.04 -16.10
N LEU A 77 -12.19 0.80 -16.14
CA LEU A 77 -10.81 0.48 -15.76
C LEU A 77 -10.21 -0.45 -16.81
N ARG A 78 -9.20 0.06 -17.52
CA ARG A 78 -8.40 -0.72 -18.46
C ARG A 78 -6.97 -0.86 -17.97
N VAL A 79 -6.42 -2.05 -18.13
CA VAL A 79 -5.02 -2.36 -17.86
C VAL A 79 -4.42 -2.97 -19.13
N PHE A 80 -3.39 -2.34 -19.66
CA PHE A 80 -2.78 -2.67 -20.94
C PHE A 80 -3.80 -2.76 -22.10
N GLY A 81 -4.78 -1.85 -22.09
CA GLY A 81 -5.83 -1.76 -23.10
C GLY A 81 -7.00 -2.74 -22.95
N GLY A 82 -6.89 -3.74 -22.06
CA GLY A 82 -7.95 -4.71 -21.75
C GLY A 82 -8.61 -4.49 -20.39
N ALA A 83 -9.65 -5.27 -20.10
CA ALA A 83 -10.23 -5.30 -18.75
C ALA A 83 -9.20 -5.81 -17.72
N ALA A 84 -9.19 -5.26 -16.50
CA ALA A 84 -8.22 -5.62 -15.46
C ALA A 84 -8.19 -7.14 -15.19
N ALA A 85 -9.35 -7.81 -15.20
CA ALA A 85 -9.42 -9.26 -15.02
C ALA A 85 -8.68 -10.07 -16.11
N GLN A 86 -8.62 -9.54 -17.34
CA GLN A 86 -7.91 -10.18 -18.45
C GLN A 86 -6.40 -9.94 -18.36
N ALA A 87 -5.99 -8.84 -17.73
CA ALA A 87 -4.59 -8.46 -17.57
C ALA A 87 -3.88 -9.18 -16.41
N ARG A 88 -4.57 -9.96 -15.58
CA ARG A 88 -4.02 -10.62 -14.37
C ARG A 88 -2.67 -11.30 -14.58
N ARG A 89 -2.51 -11.99 -15.72
CA ARG A 89 -1.26 -12.72 -16.03
C ARG A 89 -0.07 -11.80 -16.26
N ALA A 90 -0.33 -10.55 -16.59
CA ALA A 90 0.70 -9.53 -16.80
C ALA A 90 1.00 -8.70 -15.54
N ILE A 91 0.38 -9.05 -14.40
CA ILE A 91 0.44 -8.29 -13.16
C ILE A 91 0.99 -9.17 -12.04
N GLY A 92 2.08 -8.72 -11.41
CA GLY A 92 2.54 -9.22 -10.12
C GLY A 92 1.93 -8.39 -9.00
N TYR A 93 1.32 -9.02 -8.02
CA TYR A 93 0.74 -8.33 -6.84
C TYR A 93 1.37 -8.87 -5.56
N VAL A 94 1.93 -7.96 -4.77
CA VAL A 94 2.44 -8.22 -3.42
C VAL A 94 1.50 -7.55 -2.43
N ALA A 95 0.75 -8.35 -1.68
CA ALA A 95 -0.19 -7.86 -0.68
C ALA A 95 0.54 -7.32 0.56
N GLN A 96 -0.14 -6.46 1.32
CA GLN A 96 0.33 -5.98 2.61
C GLN A 96 0.53 -7.14 3.59
N GLY A 97 1.70 -7.18 4.21
CA GLY A 97 2.09 -8.23 5.15
C GLY A 97 2.54 -9.52 4.46
N VAL A 98 3.31 -10.28 5.20
CA VAL A 98 3.75 -11.60 4.75
C VAL A 98 2.76 -12.64 5.27
N PRO A 99 2.37 -13.63 4.46
CA PRO A 99 1.49 -14.69 4.93
C PRO A 99 2.07 -15.38 6.16
N ASP A 100 1.29 -15.40 7.25
CA ASP A 100 1.62 -16.17 8.46
C ASP A 100 1.13 -17.63 8.35
N GLY A 101 1.57 -18.48 9.27
CA GLY A 101 1.13 -19.88 9.35
C GLY A 101 1.90 -20.83 8.46
N ALA A 102 1.23 -21.65 7.64
CA ALA A 102 1.85 -22.73 6.87
C ALA A 102 2.96 -22.25 5.90
N TRP A 103 2.85 -21.03 5.39
CA TRP A 103 3.82 -20.42 4.46
C TRP A 103 5.16 -20.08 5.13
N SER A 104 5.16 -19.78 6.44
CA SER A 104 6.37 -19.44 7.19
C SER A 104 7.37 -20.58 7.25
N ARG A 105 6.92 -21.83 7.14
CA ARG A 105 7.76 -23.03 7.18
C ARG A 105 8.37 -23.41 5.84
N LEU A 106 7.96 -22.77 4.74
CA LEU A 106 8.50 -23.06 3.43
C LEU A 106 9.90 -22.47 3.25
N ARG A 107 10.73 -23.11 2.42
CA ARG A 107 11.94 -22.47 1.91
C ARG A 107 11.55 -21.37 0.92
N ALA A 108 12.37 -20.34 0.80
CA ALA A 108 12.11 -19.23 -0.12
C ALA A 108 11.88 -19.69 -1.56
N CYS A 109 12.65 -20.68 -2.06
CA CYS A 109 12.42 -21.23 -3.40
C CYS A 109 11.06 -21.94 -3.55
N ASP A 110 10.59 -22.64 -2.52
CA ASP A 110 9.30 -23.34 -2.56
C ASP A 110 8.14 -22.33 -2.48
N PHE A 111 8.29 -21.27 -1.67
CA PHE A 111 7.35 -20.16 -1.60
C PHE A 111 7.21 -19.44 -2.95
N VAL A 112 8.33 -19.10 -3.61
CA VAL A 112 8.30 -18.50 -4.96
C VAL A 112 7.69 -19.45 -5.97
N ALA A 113 8.03 -20.75 -5.90
CA ALA A 113 7.51 -21.76 -6.80
C ALA A 113 6.01 -21.98 -6.70
N SER A 114 5.36 -21.64 -5.56
CA SER A 114 3.91 -21.78 -5.37
C SER A 114 3.09 -20.91 -6.32
N ALA A 115 3.64 -19.76 -6.77
CA ALA A 115 2.96 -18.85 -7.70
C ALA A 115 3.24 -19.17 -9.19
N TRP A 116 4.16 -20.10 -9.48
CA TRP A 116 4.48 -20.41 -10.86
C TRP A 116 3.31 -21.08 -11.57
N GLN A 117 2.78 -20.45 -12.61
CA GLN A 117 1.62 -20.94 -13.40
C GLN A 117 0.42 -21.35 -12.53
N GLY A 118 0.18 -20.65 -11.41
CA GLY A 118 -0.86 -20.99 -10.43
C GLY A 118 -2.30 -21.06 -10.98
N GLU A 119 -2.54 -20.52 -12.18
CA GLU A 119 -3.83 -20.62 -12.88
C GLU A 119 -3.99 -21.89 -13.75
N ARG A 120 -2.93 -22.69 -13.91
CA ARG A 120 -2.99 -23.92 -14.68
C ARG A 120 -3.22 -25.11 -13.77
N TRP A 121 -4.37 -25.75 -13.91
CA TRP A 121 -4.64 -27.06 -13.32
C TRP A 121 -3.70 -28.10 -13.93
N GLY A 122 -2.98 -28.79 -13.09
CA GLY A 122 -2.10 -29.89 -13.47
C GLY A 122 -0.76 -29.83 -12.74
N ILE A 123 -0.38 -30.98 -12.18
CA ILE A 123 0.96 -31.16 -11.64
C ILE A 123 1.88 -31.25 -12.86
N GLY A 124 2.75 -30.27 -13.05
CA GLY A 124 3.77 -30.26 -14.13
C GLY A 124 4.79 -31.41 -13.93
N LEU A 125 4.32 -32.66 -14.04
CA LEU A 125 5.12 -33.87 -13.81
C LEU A 125 6.05 -34.17 -14.98
N SER A 126 5.92 -33.47 -16.11
CA SER A 126 6.85 -33.67 -17.23
C SER A 126 8.26 -33.21 -16.84
N PRO A 127 9.30 -33.95 -17.20
CA PRO A 127 10.69 -33.56 -16.91
C PRO A 127 11.02 -32.12 -17.37
N GLY A 128 10.53 -31.72 -18.54
CA GLY A 128 10.69 -30.36 -19.05
C GLY A 128 9.90 -29.30 -18.27
N GLY A 129 8.79 -29.66 -17.62
CA GLY A 129 8.02 -28.76 -16.76
C GLY A 129 8.74 -28.42 -15.46
N ARG A 130 9.36 -29.43 -14.83
CA ARG A 130 10.16 -29.24 -13.60
C ARG A 130 11.38 -28.36 -13.85
N ALA A 131 12.10 -28.57 -14.94
CA ALA A 131 13.26 -27.77 -15.29
C ALA A 131 12.88 -26.31 -15.55
N ARG A 132 11.79 -26.05 -16.29
CA ARG A 132 11.27 -24.70 -16.53
C ARG A 132 10.83 -24.00 -15.25
N ARG A 133 10.14 -24.70 -14.36
CA ARG A 133 9.75 -24.15 -13.05
C ARG A 133 10.98 -23.76 -12.23
N ALA A 134 11.99 -24.65 -12.14
CA ALA A 134 13.22 -24.39 -11.40
C ALA A 134 14.01 -23.21 -11.98
N ALA A 135 14.05 -23.06 -13.31
CA ALA A 135 14.67 -21.93 -13.97
C ALA A 135 13.92 -20.62 -13.65
N ALA A 136 12.59 -20.59 -13.80
CA ALA A 136 11.77 -19.40 -13.50
C ALA A 136 11.91 -18.95 -12.03
N VAL A 137 11.92 -19.89 -11.09
CA VAL A 137 12.13 -19.59 -9.65
C VAL A 137 13.51 -18.98 -9.41
N ARG A 138 14.57 -19.56 -10.02
CA ARG A 138 15.91 -19.03 -9.88
C ARG A 138 16.04 -17.62 -10.47
N GLU A 139 15.50 -17.40 -11.66
CA GLU A 139 15.50 -16.10 -12.34
C GLU A 139 14.75 -15.05 -11.51
N ALA A 140 13.57 -15.38 -10.98
CA ALA A 140 12.78 -14.49 -10.13
C ALA A 140 13.52 -14.11 -8.84
N LEU A 141 14.14 -15.09 -8.16
CA LEU A 141 14.94 -14.82 -6.97
C LEU A 141 16.18 -13.97 -7.28
N GLN A 142 16.83 -14.19 -8.42
CA GLN A 142 17.96 -13.35 -8.86
C GLN A 142 17.49 -11.92 -9.18
N ALA A 143 16.37 -11.77 -9.91
CA ALA A 143 15.80 -10.47 -10.24
C ALA A 143 15.44 -9.66 -8.98
N ALA A 144 14.98 -10.34 -7.91
CA ALA A 144 14.68 -9.73 -6.62
C ALA A 144 15.90 -9.61 -5.67
N ALA A 145 17.14 -9.86 -6.15
CA ALA A 145 18.35 -9.88 -5.34
C ALA A 145 18.25 -10.81 -4.10
N ALA A 146 17.50 -11.91 -4.22
CA ALA A 146 17.20 -12.88 -3.17
C ALA A 146 17.74 -14.29 -3.48
N GLY A 147 18.61 -14.46 -4.51
CA GLY A 147 19.11 -15.76 -4.93
C GLY A 147 19.83 -16.55 -3.82
N HIS A 148 20.57 -15.85 -2.95
CA HIS A 148 21.28 -16.44 -1.80
C HIS A 148 20.35 -16.94 -0.70
N LEU A 149 19.07 -16.53 -0.72
CA LEU A 149 18.04 -16.91 0.26
C LEU A 149 17.27 -18.17 -0.14
N ALA A 150 17.46 -18.69 -1.35
CA ALA A 150 16.64 -19.74 -1.96
C ALA A 150 16.36 -20.94 -1.04
N GLN A 151 17.33 -21.38 -0.25
CA GLN A 151 17.23 -22.55 0.64
C GLN A 151 16.87 -22.20 2.08
N ARG A 152 16.77 -20.91 2.44
CA ARG A 152 16.41 -20.49 3.80
C ARG A 152 14.91 -20.59 4.03
N GLY A 153 14.50 -20.90 5.26
CA GLY A 153 13.09 -20.86 5.68
C GLY A 153 12.57 -19.42 5.74
N MET A 154 11.34 -19.19 5.30
CA MET A 154 10.70 -17.89 5.33
C MET A 154 10.65 -17.26 6.74
N ASP A 155 10.54 -18.10 7.79
CA ASP A 155 10.54 -17.70 9.20
C ASP A 155 11.91 -17.20 9.69
N THR A 156 13.00 -17.59 9.02
CA THR A 156 14.38 -17.20 9.39
C THR A 156 14.85 -15.93 8.68
N LEU A 157 14.03 -15.38 7.79
CA LEU A 157 14.36 -14.19 7.01
C LEU A 157 14.06 -12.89 7.79
N SER A 158 14.94 -11.89 7.64
CA SER A 158 14.64 -10.53 8.07
C SER A 158 13.44 -9.96 7.29
N GLY A 159 12.83 -8.87 7.77
CA GLY A 159 11.72 -8.20 7.08
C GLY A 159 12.05 -7.84 5.63
N GLY A 160 13.22 -7.23 5.39
CA GLY A 160 13.66 -6.85 4.06
C GLY A 160 13.99 -8.04 3.16
N GLU A 161 14.62 -9.11 3.68
CA GLU A 161 14.85 -10.36 2.95
C GLU A 161 13.53 -11.00 2.54
N ARG A 162 12.59 -11.06 3.46
CA ARG A 162 11.24 -11.60 3.23
C ARG A 162 10.49 -10.81 2.18
N GLN A 163 10.56 -9.47 2.24
CA GLN A 163 9.95 -8.61 1.23
C GLN A 163 10.51 -8.85 -0.17
N ARG A 164 11.84 -9.03 -0.31
CA ARG A 164 12.45 -9.39 -1.60
C ARG A 164 11.96 -10.75 -2.11
N VAL A 165 11.79 -11.73 -1.25
CA VAL A 165 11.26 -13.06 -1.63
C VAL A 165 9.78 -12.94 -2.05
N CYS A 166 8.97 -12.10 -1.41
CA CYS A 166 7.59 -11.81 -1.85
C CYS A 166 7.56 -11.13 -3.24
N ILE A 167 8.48 -10.20 -3.49
CA ILE A 167 8.63 -9.60 -4.82
C ILE A 167 9.06 -10.66 -5.85
N ALA A 168 10.00 -11.56 -5.51
CA ALA A 168 10.38 -12.67 -6.38
C ALA A 168 9.20 -13.57 -6.73
N GLN A 169 8.31 -13.86 -5.76
CA GLN A 169 7.09 -14.63 -5.99
C GLN A 169 6.18 -13.95 -7.03
N ALA A 170 6.02 -12.62 -6.94
CA ALA A 170 5.24 -11.85 -7.90
C ALA A 170 5.87 -11.81 -9.31
N LEU A 171 7.19 -12.01 -9.41
CA LEU A 171 7.97 -11.99 -10.65
C LEU A 171 8.17 -13.37 -11.29
N VAL A 172 7.74 -14.48 -10.65
CA VAL A 172 8.02 -15.85 -11.14
C VAL A 172 7.35 -16.18 -12.47
N ASN A 173 6.32 -15.43 -12.84
CA ASN A 173 5.72 -15.43 -14.16
C ASN A 173 6.10 -14.15 -14.90
N PRO A 174 6.11 -14.12 -16.24
CA PRO A 174 6.33 -12.90 -17.00
C PRO A 174 5.27 -11.86 -16.68
N VAL A 175 5.67 -10.74 -16.07
CA VAL A 175 4.78 -9.62 -15.73
C VAL A 175 5.22 -8.34 -16.43
N ARG A 176 4.30 -7.41 -16.64
CA ARG A 176 4.55 -6.07 -17.20
C ARG A 176 4.29 -4.98 -16.16
N MET A 177 3.56 -5.34 -15.09
CA MET A 177 3.23 -4.42 -13.99
C MET A 177 3.47 -5.13 -12.66
N LEU A 178 4.00 -4.38 -11.69
CA LEU A 178 4.19 -4.81 -10.30
C LEU A 178 3.39 -3.88 -9.39
N LEU A 179 2.48 -4.45 -8.62
CA LEU A 179 1.66 -3.77 -7.64
C LEU A 179 2.15 -4.17 -6.26
N LEU A 180 2.58 -3.19 -5.45
CA LEU A 180 3.14 -3.39 -4.13
C LEU A 180 2.27 -2.67 -3.08
N ASP A 181 1.65 -3.43 -2.21
CA ASP A 181 0.81 -2.87 -1.14
C ASP A 181 1.63 -2.72 0.14
N GLU A 182 1.99 -1.48 0.47
CA GLU A 182 2.81 -1.08 1.62
C GLU A 182 4.15 -1.86 1.75
N PRO A 183 4.96 -1.94 0.68
CA PRO A 183 6.15 -2.78 0.67
C PRO A 183 7.26 -2.34 1.63
N LEU A 184 7.18 -1.12 2.17
CA LEU A 184 8.16 -0.53 3.08
C LEU A 184 7.72 -0.58 4.55
N ALA A 185 6.49 -1.05 4.83
CA ALA A 185 5.95 -1.07 6.19
C ALA A 185 6.78 -2.01 7.09
N ASN A 186 7.03 -1.56 8.31
CA ASN A 186 7.78 -2.30 9.33
C ASN A 186 9.22 -2.71 8.94
N LEU A 187 9.80 -2.06 7.94
CA LEU A 187 11.19 -2.25 7.56
C LEU A 187 12.05 -1.14 8.18
N ASP A 188 13.27 -1.50 8.61
CA ASP A 188 14.28 -0.52 8.96
C ASP A 188 14.72 0.31 7.74
N PRO A 189 15.31 1.50 7.93
CA PRO A 189 15.67 2.39 6.84
C PRO A 189 16.60 1.76 5.78
N ARG A 190 17.51 0.88 6.19
CA ARG A 190 18.42 0.19 5.28
C ARG A 190 17.68 -0.82 4.40
N ALA A 191 16.75 -1.57 5.00
CA ALA A 191 15.90 -2.50 4.27
C ALA A 191 14.96 -1.78 3.29
N GLN A 192 14.40 -0.62 3.70
CA GLN A 192 13.58 0.23 2.82
C GLN A 192 14.38 0.68 1.59
N LEU A 193 15.58 1.23 1.78
CA LEU A 193 16.45 1.61 0.67
C LEU A 193 16.72 0.43 -0.28
N GLY A 194 17.01 -0.75 0.26
CA GLY A 194 17.25 -1.93 -0.56
C GLY A 194 16.04 -2.40 -1.37
N VAL A 195 14.80 -2.18 -0.89
CA VAL A 195 13.56 -2.43 -1.66
C VAL A 195 13.37 -1.37 -2.74
N LEU A 196 13.66 -0.09 -2.46
CA LEU A 196 13.55 0.99 -3.44
C LEU A 196 14.56 0.84 -4.58
N GLU A 197 15.80 0.47 -4.27
CA GLU A 197 16.83 0.14 -5.27
C GLU A 197 16.40 -1.04 -6.15
N LEU A 198 15.78 -2.06 -5.55
CA LEU A 198 15.23 -3.19 -6.30
C LEU A 198 14.13 -2.73 -7.26
N VAL A 199 13.16 -1.91 -6.80
CA VAL A 199 12.08 -1.37 -7.65
C VAL A 199 12.66 -0.57 -8.81
N ARG A 200 13.67 0.29 -8.55
CA ARG A 200 14.38 1.03 -9.58
C ARG A 200 15.03 0.10 -10.61
N ALA A 201 15.74 -0.91 -10.14
CA ALA A 201 16.41 -1.89 -11.01
C ALA A 201 15.42 -2.68 -11.88
N LEU A 202 14.26 -3.05 -11.33
CA LEU A 202 13.20 -3.74 -12.06
C LEU A 202 12.59 -2.86 -13.15
N ARG A 203 12.31 -1.58 -12.84
CA ARG A 203 11.87 -0.61 -13.85
C ARG A 203 12.91 -0.44 -14.96
N ASP A 204 14.16 -0.15 -14.59
CA ASP A 204 15.20 0.25 -15.54
C ASP A 204 15.64 -0.92 -16.45
N ARG A 205 15.68 -2.15 -15.91
CA ARG A 205 16.17 -3.33 -16.66
C ARG A 205 15.06 -4.09 -17.39
N GLN A 206 13.84 -4.09 -16.85
CA GLN A 206 12.74 -4.90 -17.37
C GLN A 206 11.60 -4.05 -17.95
N GLY A 207 11.66 -2.72 -17.82
CA GLY A 207 10.59 -1.82 -18.26
C GLY A 207 9.29 -1.99 -17.49
N LEU A 208 9.34 -2.51 -16.25
CA LEU A 208 8.13 -2.74 -15.47
C LEU A 208 7.46 -1.43 -15.08
N THR A 209 6.15 -1.38 -15.24
CA THR A 209 5.31 -0.37 -14.60
C THR A 209 5.12 -0.76 -13.13
N VAL A 210 5.39 0.15 -12.21
CA VAL A 210 5.27 -0.16 -10.78
C VAL A 210 4.33 0.82 -10.10
N LEU A 211 3.34 0.28 -9.36
CA LEU A 211 2.54 1.07 -8.42
C LEU A 211 2.83 0.55 -7.03
N LEU A 212 3.17 1.47 -6.12
CA LEU A 212 3.41 1.09 -4.73
C LEU A 212 2.65 2.02 -3.79
N SER A 213 1.92 1.43 -2.84
CA SER A 213 1.30 2.20 -1.77
C SER A 213 2.29 2.43 -0.63
N ALA A 214 2.21 3.61 -0.02
CA ALA A 214 3.00 3.94 1.16
C ALA A 214 2.25 4.94 2.05
N HIS A 215 2.69 5.03 3.32
CA HIS A 215 2.22 6.05 4.26
C HIS A 215 3.08 7.31 4.19
N ASP A 216 4.39 7.15 4.01
CA ASP A 216 5.34 8.25 3.89
C ASP A 216 5.80 8.40 2.43
N ILE A 217 5.70 9.64 1.95
CA ILE A 217 6.10 10.01 0.59
C ILE A 217 7.63 10.17 0.47
N ASN A 218 8.30 10.54 1.56
CA ASN A 218 9.68 10.98 1.53
C ASN A 218 10.67 9.94 1.00
N PRO A 219 10.61 8.65 1.39
CA PRO A 219 11.52 7.65 0.84
C PRO A 219 11.38 7.46 -0.68
N LEU A 220 10.24 7.86 -1.24
CA LEU A 220 9.86 7.59 -2.63
C LEU A 220 10.14 8.77 -3.56
N LEU A 221 10.41 9.99 -3.05
CA LEU A 221 10.53 11.23 -3.85
C LEU A 221 11.52 11.11 -5.02
N GLY A 222 12.64 10.42 -4.83
CA GLY A 222 13.66 10.24 -5.88
C GLY A 222 13.41 9.04 -6.82
N LEU A 223 12.31 8.31 -6.64
CA LEU A 223 11.98 7.11 -7.42
C LEU A 223 10.74 7.29 -8.29
N MET A 224 9.74 8.04 -7.82
CA MET A 224 8.43 8.18 -8.46
C MET A 224 8.46 9.14 -9.64
N ASP A 225 7.76 8.76 -10.72
CA ASP A 225 7.46 9.63 -11.86
C ASP A 225 6.19 10.45 -11.62
N SER A 226 5.22 9.87 -10.89
CA SER A 226 3.97 10.54 -10.52
C SER A 226 3.39 9.97 -9.22
N VAL A 227 2.41 10.67 -8.68
CA VAL A 227 1.69 10.26 -7.47
C VAL A 227 0.19 10.16 -7.72
N VAL A 228 -0.45 9.25 -7.03
CA VAL A 228 -1.90 9.19 -6.85
C VAL A 228 -2.17 9.41 -5.36
N TYR A 229 -2.94 10.42 -5.02
CA TYR A 229 -3.31 10.71 -3.64
C TYR A 229 -4.80 10.48 -3.43
N LEU A 230 -5.16 9.62 -2.47
CA LEU A 230 -6.54 9.27 -2.14
C LEU A 230 -6.92 9.83 -0.78
N ALA A 231 -8.02 10.56 -0.71
CA ALA A 231 -8.62 11.02 0.55
C ALA A 231 -10.12 11.27 0.37
N GLY A 232 -10.92 11.07 1.42
CA GLY A 232 -12.35 11.36 1.40
C GLY A 232 -13.14 10.65 0.28
N GLY A 233 -12.70 9.47 -0.16
CA GLY A 233 -13.31 8.76 -1.29
C GLY A 233 -12.97 9.34 -2.67
N ARG A 234 -12.13 10.35 -2.75
CA ARG A 234 -11.67 11.01 -3.99
C ARG A 234 -10.20 10.73 -4.23
N GLY A 235 -9.73 10.99 -5.45
CA GLY A 235 -8.32 10.86 -5.77
C GLY A 235 -7.86 11.89 -6.79
N ARG A 236 -6.57 12.22 -6.72
CA ARG A 236 -5.89 13.07 -7.69
C ARG A 236 -4.60 12.41 -8.12
N GLN A 237 -4.34 12.41 -9.43
CA GLN A 237 -3.07 12.00 -10.03
C GLN A 237 -2.36 13.20 -10.62
N GLY A 238 -1.03 13.20 -10.56
CA GLY A 238 -0.18 14.22 -11.17
C GLY A 238 1.26 14.07 -10.72
N ARG A 239 2.07 15.09 -11.00
CA ARG A 239 3.42 15.21 -10.47
C ARG A 239 3.36 15.46 -8.96
N VAL A 240 4.46 15.18 -8.25
CA VAL A 240 4.52 15.40 -6.81
C VAL A 240 4.18 16.84 -6.43
N ASP A 241 4.75 17.80 -7.14
CA ASP A 241 4.57 19.25 -6.90
C ASP A 241 3.14 19.74 -7.21
N GLU A 242 2.43 19.09 -8.13
CA GLU A 242 1.05 19.40 -8.50
C GLU A 242 0.01 18.81 -7.53
N VAL A 243 0.28 17.63 -6.99
CA VAL A 243 -0.66 16.90 -6.14
C VAL A 243 -0.42 17.20 -4.66
N ILE A 244 0.86 17.31 -4.24
CA ILE A 244 1.23 17.63 -2.87
C ILE A 244 1.30 19.16 -2.71
N GLU A 245 0.15 19.78 -2.85
CA GLU A 245 -0.09 21.20 -2.78
C GLU A 245 -1.23 21.48 -1.78
N PRO A 246 -1.12 22.51 -0.90
CA PRO A 246 -2.11 22.76 0.15
C PRO A 246 -3.56 22.82 -0.33
N GLY A 247 -3.84 23.49 -1.45
CA GLY A 247 -5.18 23.62 -2.00
C GLY A 247 -5.76 22.29 -2.49
N VAL A 248 -4.94 21.49 -3.20
CA VAL A 248 -5.36 20.15 -3.70
C VAL A 248 -5.65 19.22 -2.53
N LEU A 249 -4.75 19.17 -1.54
CA LEU A 249 -4.93 18.32 -0.36
C LEU A 249 -6.12 18.78 0.49
N SER A 250 -6.32 20.09 0.66
CA SER A 250 -7.47 20.64 1.37
C SER A 250 -8.80 20.25 0.70
N ALA A 251 -8.85 20.29 -0.63
CA ALA A 251 -10.03 19.86 -1.39
C ALA A 251 -10.30 18.36 -1.26
N LEU A 252 -9.24 17.53 -1.18
CA LEU A 252 -9.37 16.08 -1.00
C LEU A 252 -9.80 15.70 0.42
N TYR A 253 -9.22 16.34 1.43
CA TYR A 253 -9.53 16.07 2.83
C TYR A 253 -10.81 16.74 3.34
N GLY A 254 -11.25 17.80 2.68
CA GLY A 254 -12.40 18.61 3.12
C GLY A 254 -12.07 19.49 4.35
N LEU A 255 -10.77 19.71 4.64
CA LEU A 255 -10.28 20.55 5.72
C LEU A 255 -8.99 21.25 5.31
N PRO A 256 -8.63 22.41 5.91
CA PRO A 256 -7.41 23.13 5.57
C PRO A 256 -6.16 22.29 5.84
N MET A 257 -5.36 22.06 4.81
CA MET A 257 -4.11 21.32 4.88
C MET A 257 -2.92 22.25 4.63
N GLN A 258 -1.77 21.94 5.23
CA GLN A 258 -0.50 22.60 5.01
C GLN A 258 0.54 21.60 4.53
N VAL A 259 1.45 22.09 3.68
CA VAL A 259 2.61 21.34 3.20
C VAL A 259 3.84 22.17 3.53
N ALA A 260 4.68 21.65 4.41
CA ALA A 260 5.99 22.22 4.69
C ALA A 260 7.07 21.45 3.93
N ARG A 261 8.06 22.17 3.42
CA ARG A 261 9.25 21.59 2.76
C ARG A 261 10.48 21.99 3.58
N HIS A 262 11.25 21.01 4.01
CA HIS A 262 12.48 21.24 4.76
C HIS A 262 13.53 20.21 4.35
N ASP A 263 14.70 20.67 3.91
CA ASP A 263 15.82 19.83 3.47
C ASP A 263 15.42 18.71 2.48
N GLY A 264 14.50 19.03 1.55
CA GLY A 264 14.01 18.07 0.57
C GLY A 264 12.91 17.13 1.06
N TYR A 265 12.56 17.19 2.35
CA TYR A 265 11.45 16.43 2.93
C TYR A 265 10.12 17.17 2.81
N LEU A 266 9.04 16.43 2.65
CA LEU A 266 7.66 16.91 2.61
C LEU A 266 6.94 16.53 3.89
N PHE A 267 6.32 17.52 4.55
CA PHE A 267 5.49 17.31 5.74
C PHE A 267 4.08 17.79 5.44
N ILE A 268 3.12 16.87 5.56
CA ILE A 268 1.70 17.13 5.27
C ILE A 268 0.94 17.06 6.58
N HIS A 269 0.27 18.15 6.96
CA HIS A 269 -0.49 18.19 8.22
C HIS A 269 -1.71 19.14 8.10
N PRO A 270 -2.74 18.97 8.93
CA PRO A 270 -3.82 19.94 9.05
C PRO A 270 -3.29 21.32 9.48
N ALA A 271 -3.92 22.39 9.00
CA ALA A 271 -3.58 23.74 9.42
C ALA A 271 -3.81 23.92 10.93
N ARG A 272 -2.90 24.59 11.61
CA ARG A 272 -3.04 24.91 13.05
C ARG A 272 -4.28 25.81 13.25
N GLY A 273 -5.11 25.46 14.24
CA GLY A 273 -6.35 26.19 14.56
C GLY A 273 -7.62 25.38 14.28
N PHE A 274 -7.60 24.41 13.40
CA PHE A 274 -8.78 23.58 13.10
C PHE A 274 -9.14 22.58 14.22
N MET A 275 -8.18 22.25 15.10
CA MET A 275 -8.38 21.37 16.27
C MET A 275 -8.86 22.12 17.51
N ALA A 276 -8.97 23.46 17.49
CA ALA A 276 -9.25 24.26 18.67
C ALA A 276 -10.73 24.64 18.83
N GLU A 277 -11.60 24.39 17.85
CA GLU A 277 -13.00 24.85 17.90
C GLU A 277 -14.05 23.78 18.27
N GLU A 278 -13.67 22.52 18.47
CA GLU A 278 -14.59 21.50 19.02
C GLU A 278 -14.57 21.36 20.54
N GLY A 279 -13.79 22.18 21.23
CA GLY A 279 -13.82 22.33 22.69
C GLY A 279 -14.80 23.44 23.08
N GLY A 280 -16.08 23.13 23.22
CA GLY A 280 -17.02 24.03 23.87
C GLY A 280 -16.51 24.44 25.27
N PRO A 281 -16.85 25.64 25.74
CA PRO A 281 -16.32 26.15 27.01
C PRO A 281 -16.74 25.23 28.16
N CYS A 282 -15.77 24.64 28.84
CA CYS A 282 -15.97 24.04 30.14
C CYS A 282 -16.41 25.16 31.07
N HIS A 283 -17.70 25.26 31.36
CA HIS A 283 -18.22 26.05 32.44
C HIS A 283 -17.66 25.53 33.78
N HIS A 284 -16.58 26.12 34.21
CA HIS A 284 -16.24 26.11 35.65
C HIS A 284 -17.23 27.06 36.35
N GLY A 285 -18.35 26.48 36.77
CA GLY A 285 -19.22 27.13 37.71
C GLY A 285 -18.48 27.18 39.07
N GLY A 286 -17.89 28.33 39.40
CA GLY A 286 -17.51 28.67 40.72
C GLY A 286 -18.79 28.86 41.56
N ALA A 287 -18.94 28.05 42.58
CA ALA A 287 -19.86 28.33 43.70
C ALA A 287 -19.02 28.39 44.95
N ASP A 288 -18.81 29.62 45.41
CA ASP A 288 -18.45 29.93 46.79
C ASP A 288 -19.55 29.40 47.73
N ALA A 289 -19.16 28.71 48.78
CA ALA A 289 -19.95 28.55 50.00
C ALA A 289 -19.02 28.38 51.20
N PRO A 290 -19.36 29.00 52.37
CA PRO A 290 -18.43 29.27 53.43
C PRO A 290 -18.34 28.17 54.49
N ASP A 291 -17.31 28.31 55.33
CA ASP A 291 -16.94 27.58 56.52
C ASP A 291 -18.08 27.15 57.47
N ALA A 292 -18.01 25.94 57.99
CA ALA A 292 -18.53 25.59 59.31
C ALA A 292 -17.67 24.51 59.98
N HIS A 293 -17.20 24.85 61.18
CA HIS A 293 -16.43 24.06 62.14
C HIS A 293 -17.15 22.83 62.67
N GLY A 294 -16.35 21.84 63.09
CA GLY A 294 -16.70 20.92 64.16
C GLY A 294 -15.93 19.59 64.16
N PRO A 295 -15.37 19.19 65.31
CA PRO A 295 -14.35 18.16 65.40
C PRO A 295 -14.89 16.80 65.89
N GLY A 296 -14.13 15.71 65.68
CA GLY A 296 -14.24 14.59 66.54
C GLY A 296 -14.03 13.19 65.93
N ASN A 297 -13.05 12.52 66.53
CA ASN A 297 -12.89 11.05 66.74
C ASN A 297 -12.62 10.19 65.52
N GLY A 298 -11.47 9.61 65.25
CA GLY A 298 -10.74 8.70 66.19
C GLY A 298 -11.27 7.26 66.05
N HIS A 299 -10.58 6.43 65.28
CA HIS A 299 -10.27 5.05 65.57
C HIS A 299 -9.43 4.43 64.48
N GLY A 300 -8.23 4.02 64.87
CA GLY A 300 -7.32 3.21 64.06
C GLY A 300 -7.74 1.73 64.11
N HIS A 301 -7.22 1.03 63.13
CA HIS A 301 -6.82 -0.38 63.30
C HIS A 301 -5.77 -0.71 62.21
N ASP A 302 -4.57 -1.00 62.72
CA ASP A 302 -3.52 -1.76 62.06
C ASP A 302 -4.03 -3.11 61.61
N HIS A 303 -3.45 -3.61 60.50
CA HIS A 303 -2.87 -4.96 60.47
C HIS A 303 -2.03 -5.14 59.20
N ALA A 304 -0.76 -5.31 59.44
CA ALA A 304 0.26 -5.89 58.57
C ALA A 304 -0.05 -7.35 58.24
N HIS A 305 0.42 -7.83 57.08
CA HIS A 305 1.25 -9.01 56.92
C HIS A 305 1.44 -9.37 55.43
N ALA A 306 2.69 -9.30 54.98
CA ALA A 306 3.25 -10.19 53.98
C ALA A 306 3.73 -11.47 54.74
N PRO A 307 4.22 -12.60 54.12
CA PRO A 307 4.98 -12.72 52.86
C PRO A 307 4.80 -14.04 52.05
N ALA A 308 5.46 -14.05 50.88
CA ALA A 308 6.19 -15.16 50.22
C ALA A 308 5.69 -16.61 50.23
N HIS A 309 5.67 -17.20 49.02
CA HIS A 309 6.25 -18.53 48.76
C HIS A 309 6.43 -18.79 47.25
N ALA A 310 7.66 -19.01 46.79
CA ALA A 310 8.08 -19.86 45.70
C ALA A 310 8.74 -21.10 46.31
N PRO A 311 9.25 -22.09 45.55
CA PRO A 311 8.84 -22.77 44.31
C PRO A 311 8.74 -24.31 44.49
N SER A 312 8.26 -25.04 43.52
CA SER A 312 8.54 -26.49 43.44
C SER A 312 8.65 -27.00 42.00
N LYS A 313 9.81 -27.52 41.69
CA LYS A 313 10.23 -28.51 40.74
C LYS A 313 9.36 -29.76 40.78
N ASP A 314 9.15 -30.44 39.64
CA ASP A 314 9.79 -31.70 39.24
C ASP A 314 9.13 -32.26 37.99
N LEU A 315 9.99 -32.74 37.13
CA LEU A 315 9.89 -33.64 35.97
C LEU A 315 9.25 -35.02 36.33
N PRO A 316 8.92 -35.91 35.38
CA PRO A 316 9.84 -36.37 34.33
C PRO A 316 9.41 -36.04 32.93
#